data_2c2c5743100c3e209ff21cfcdb3d10e0
#
_entry.id   2c2c5743100c3e209ff21cfcdb3d10e0
#
_cell.length_a   1.000
_cell.length_b   1.000
_cell.length_c   1.000
_cell.angle_alpha   90.00
_cell.angle_beta   90.00
_cell.angle_gamma   90.00
#
_symmetry.space_group_name_H-M   'P 1'
#
loop_
_entity.id
_entity.type
_entity.pdbx_description
1 polymer ?
#
loop_
_entity_poly.entity_id
_entity_poly.type
_entity_poly.pdbx_seq_one_letter_code
_entity_poly.pdbx_strand_id
1 'polypeptide(L)'
;MTQAPLMDRIHITEDYDVPRVINGGWQLSAGHALERPLDLADATRAFNRLIDMGFDTFDCADIYTGVEDFFGGIIRERRKAGLRLPQIHTKFVPDLNDLANVTPAYVENIITRSLRRLGVERLDAVQFHWWDYSVPGMVDVAGELMRLQEKGLIRLISTTNFNAVELRKLIDAGIPVATNQCQYSVLDRRPAMRLERLCRETGVKLLCYGTVAGGFMSEKWLGAPKPDHFENRSLVKYALVIEDSLRWEGFQALLALMKEIGDPLGLSIANVSTLWTLSRPEVAAAIIGTRSSKHVDGNAALIGRTLPPEAVAVLGHTKSERITTMITDLVAHSGNGKINFSPEV
;
A
#
# COMPACT_ATOMS: atom_id res chain seq x y z
N MET A 1 16.66 16.87 26.98
CA MET A 1 15.38 16.24 26.57
C MET A 1 15.74 15.19 25.55
N THR A 2 15.55 13.91 25.83
CA THR A 2 15.71 12.84 24.82
C THR A 2 14.66 13.02 23.74
N GLN A 3 15.12 13.15 22.50
CA GLN A 3 14.22 13.23 21.34
C GLN A 3 13.33 11.97 21.33
N ALA A 4 12.03 12.14 21.11
CA ALA A 4 11.12 11.00 20.98
C ALA A 4 11.59 10.07 19.85
N PRO A 5 11.48 8.73 20.01
CA PRO A 5 11.90 7.81 18.98
C PRO A 5 11.08 8.03 17.69
N LEU A 6 11.78 7.99 16.56
CA LEU A 6 11.18 8.08 15.23
C LEU A 6 10.92 6.69 14.65
N MET A 7 10.01 6.61 13.67
CA MET A 7 9.75 5.36 12.93
C MET A 7 11.03 4.85 12.26
N ASP A 8 11.27 3.54 12.40
CA ASP A 8 12.40 2.86 11.76
C ASP A 8 12.32 3.02 10.23
N ARG A 9 13.50 3.12 9.60
CA ARG A 9 13.63 3.32 8.16
C ARG A 9 14.37 2.16 7.49
N ILE A 10 14.14 1.99 6.20
CA ILE A 10 14.80 1.00 5.37
C ILE A 10 15.24 1.62 4.04
N HIS A 11 16.44 1.31 3.59
CA HIS A 11 16.90 1.71 2.28
C HIS A 11 16.19 0.94 1.17
N ILE A 12 15.65 1.68 0.20
CA ILE A 12 15.15 1.16 -1.07
C ILE A 12 16.27 1.12 -2.08
N THR A 13 17.02 2.23 -2.17
CA THR A 13 18.29 2.35 -2.91
C THR A 13 19.36 2.92 -1.97
N GLU A 14 20.59 3.02 -2.43
CA GLU A 14 21.71 3.56 -1.64
C GLU A 14 21.41 4.97 -1.13
N ASP A 15 20.72 5.79 -1.93
CA ASP A 15 20.46 7.21 -1.66
C ASP A 15 18.97 7.49 -1.28
N TYR A 16 18.12 6.47 -1.14
CA TYR A 16 16.70 6.63 -0.83
C TYR A 16 16.20 5.61 0.17
N ASP A 17 15.68 6.09 1.27
CA ASP A 17 15.08 5.30 2.33
C ASP A 17 13.62 5.72 2.61
N VAL A 18 12.85 4.83 3.19
CA VAL A 18 11.45 5.06 3.61
C VAL A 18 11.24 4.55 5.03
N PRO A 19 10.27 5.12 5.79
CA PRO A 19 9.86 4.52 7.05
C PRO A 19 9.22 3.14 6.81
N ARG A 20 9.37 2.26 7.80
CA ARG A 20 8.76 0.91 7.75
C ARG A 20 7.24 0.93 7.65
N VAL A 21 6.61 2.06 7.95
CA VAL A 21 5.18 2.31 7.75
C VAL A 21 4.98 3.56 6.90
N ILE A 22 4.29 3.39 5.78
CA ILE A 22 3.90 4.41 4.83
C ILE A 22 2.42 4.75 5.03
N ASN A 23 2.06 6.03 4.95
CA ASN A 23 0.69 6.46 5.11
C ASN A 23 -0.07 6.40 3.78
N GLY A 24 -1.10 5.55 3.71
CA GLY A 24 -1.93 5.39 2.52
C GLY A 24 -2.96 6.51 2.34
N GLY A 25 -3.00 7.11 1.15
CA GLY A 25 -3.92 8.17 0.78
C GLY A 25 -5.25 7.70 0.17
N TRP A 26 -5.44 6.42 -0.12
CA TRP A 26 -6.67 5.92 -0.75
C TRP A 26 -7.94 6.33 -0.01
N GLN A 27 -7.91 6.32 1.32
CA GLN A 27 -9.06 6.68 2.16
C GLN A 27 -9.39 8.18 2.16
N LEU A 28 -8.52 9.02 1.60
CA LEU A 28 -8.74 10.46 1.41
C LEU A 28 -9.39 10.77 0.06
N SER A 29 -9.42 9.80 -0.87
CA SER A 29 -10.00 10.00 -2.21
C SER A 29 -11.51 10.24 -2.13
N ALA A 30 -11.98 11.21 -2.89
CA ALA A 30 -13.41 11.44 -3.05
C ALA A 30 -14.10 10.17 -3.56
N GLY A 31 -15.20 9.78 -2.92
CA GLY A 31 -15.93 8.55 -3.24
C GLY A 31 -15.41 7.26 -2.60
N HIS A 32 -14.35 7.31 -1.77
CA HIS A 32 -13.96 6.16 -0.94
C HIS A 32 -14.98 5.93 0.19
N ALA A 33 -15.32 7.00 0.91
CA ALA A 33 -16.33 6.95 1.97
C ALA A 33 -17.74 6.90 1.37
N LEU A 34 -18.56 5.99 1.85
CA LEU A 34 -19.97 5.87 1.43
C LEU A 34 -20.89 6.66 2.33
N GLU A 35 -20.53 6.87 3.60
CA GLU A 35 -21.42 7.47 4.60
C GLU A 35 -20.90 8.79 5.19
N ARG A 36 -19.60 8.90 5.44
CA ARG A 36 -19.04 10.05 6.17
C ARG A 36 -18.07 10.84 5.32
N PRO A 37 -18.30 12.15 5.13
CA PRO A 37 -17.33 13.00 4.44
C PRO A 37 -16.00 13.04 5.19
N LEU A 38 -14.94 13.36 4.46
CA LEU A 38 -13.60 13.54 5.01
C LEU A 38 -13.50 14.88 5.74
N ASP A 39 -13.05 14.87 6.98
CA ASP A 39 -12.60 16.08 7.69
C ASP A 39 -11.15 16.38 7.28
N LEU A 40 -11.00 17.27 6.30
CA LEU A 40 -9.69 17.67 5.78
C LEU A 40 -8.81 18.34 6.83
N ALA A 41 -9.41 19.09 7.77
CA ALA A 41 -8.63 19.77 8.82
C ALA A 41 -8.06 18.74 9.81
N ASP A 42 -8.85 17.75 10.21
CA ASP A 42 -8.38 16.66 11.07
C ASP A 42 -7.35 15.78 10.36
N ALA A 43 -7.59 15.43 9.09
CA ALA A 43 -6.62 14.71 8.27
C ALA A 43 -5.29 15.47 8.18
N THR A 44 -5.32 16.79 7.93
CA THR A 44 -4.11 17.62 7.86
C THR A 44 -3.34 17.58 9.19
N ARG A 45 -4.03 17.71 10.33
CA ARG A 45 -3.39 17.58 11.65
C ARG A 45 -2.74 16.21 11.84
N ALA A 46 -3.46 15.14 11.47
CA ALA A 46 -2.96 13.77 11.57
C ALA A 46 -1.68 13.56 10.75
N PHE A 47 -1.68 13.96 9.48
CA PHE A 47 -0.52 13.79 8.60
C PHE A 47 0.68 14.64 9.05
N ASN A 48 0.47 15.88 9.48
CA ASN A 48 1.57 16.68 10.04
C ASN A 48 2.19 16.04 11.27
N ARG A 49 1.38 15.52 12.19
CA ARG A 49 1.85 14.83 13.38
C ARG A 49 2.62 13.55 13.05
N LEU A 50 2.17 12.78 12.04
CA LEU A 50 2.86 11.59 11.56
C LEU A 50 4.22 11.93 10.92
N ILE A 51 4.32 13.01 10.11
CA ILE A 51 5.61 13.46 9.57
C ILE A 51 6.60 13.75 10.70
N ASP A 52 6.16 14.46 11.74
CA ASP A 52 7.02 14.84 12.88
C ASP A 52 7.47 13.62 13.70
N MET A 53 6.75 12.50 13.62
CA MET A 53 7.09 11.20 14.23
C MET A 53 7.90 10.28 13.29
N GLY A 54 8.29 10.74 12.10
CA GLY A 54 9.08 9.98 11.14
C GLY A 54 8.29 9.10 10.18
N PHE A 55 6.95 9.15 10.19
CA PHE A 55 6.09 8.52 9.17
C PHE A 55 5.92 9.49 7.99
N ASP A 56 7.01 9.84 7.37
CA ASP A 56 7.09 10.93 6.40
C ASP A 56 7.00 10.51 4.94
N THR A 57 6.56 9.30 4.64
CA THR A 57 6.27 8.84 3.28
C THR A 57 4.77 8.59 3.12
N PHE A 58 4.19 9.12 2.01
CA PHE A 58 2.78 9.02 1.71
C PHE A 58 2.56 8.30 0.38
N ASP A 59 1.62 7.36 0.36
CA ASP A 59 1.17 6.69 -0.86
C ASP A 59 -0.09 7.36 -1.40
N CYS A 60 -0.06 7.76 -2.66
CA CYS A 60 -1.22 8.26 -3.38
C CYS A 60 -1.30 7.66 -4.80
N ALA A 61 -2.12 8.23 -5.66
CA ALA A 61 -2.20 7.89 -7.07
C ALA A 61 -2.78 9.07 -7.87
N ASP A 62 -2.42 9.14 -9.13
CA ASP A 62 -2.95 10.12 -10.09
C ASP A 62 -4.48 10.03 -10.24
N ILE A 63 -5.04 8.83 -10.03
CA ILE A 63 -6.49 8.53 -10.07
C ILE A 63 -7.22 8.72 -8.74
N TYR A 64 -6.50 8.97 -7.62
CA TYR A 64 -7.15 9.24 -6.34
C TYR A 64 -7.61 10.69 -6.29
N THR A 65 -8.89 10.90 -6.59
CA THR A 65 -9.45 12.24 -6.73
C THR A 65 -9.19 13.13 -5.51
N GLY A 66 -8.46 14.23 -5.72
CA GLY A 66 -8.13 15.24 -4.73
C GLY A 66 -6.95 14.92 -3.80
N VAL A 67 -6.38 13.71 -3.84
CA VAL A 67 -5.34 13.30 -2.88
C VAL A 67 -3.99 13.93 -3.17
N GLU A 68 -3.57 13.99 -4.45
CA GLU A 68 -2.33 14.67 -4.82
C GLU A 68 -2.37 16.16 -4.46
N ASP A 69 -3.52 16.83 -4.70
CA ASP A 69 -3.71 18.24 -4.33
C ASP A 69 -3.67 18.44 -2.81
N PHE A 70 -4.27 17.52 -2.03
CA PHE A 70 -4.23 17.54 -0.57
C PHE A 70 -2.78 17.42 -0.05
N PHE A 71 -2.01 16.46 -0.54
CA PHE A 71 -0.61 16.30 -0.15
C PHE A 71 0.26 17.47 -0.64
N GLY A 72 -0.01 18.01 -1.82
CA GLY A 72 0.60 19.23 -2.32
C GLY A 72 0.35 20.42 -1.40
N GLY A 73 -0.83 20.51 -0.79
CA GLY A 73 -1.15 21.48 0.25
C GLY A 73 -0.23 21.37 1.47
N ILE A 74 -0.08 20.16 2.01
CA ILE A 74 0.81 19.87 3.14
C ILE A 74 2.27 20.24 2.79
N ILE A 75 2.75 19.84 1.62
CA ILE A 75 4.12 20.16 1.15
C ILE A 75 4.32 21.68 1.11
N ARG A 76 3.39 22.43 0.52
CA ARG A 76 3.50 23.90 0.42
C ARG A 76 3.56 24.58 1.78
N GLU A 77 2.68 24.20 2.71
CA GLU A 77 2.65 24.81 4.03
C GLU A 77 3.89 24.45 4.86
N ARG A 78 4.34 23.20 4.82
CA ARG A 78 5.56 22.80 5.52
C ARG A 78 6.82 23.45 4.91
N ARG A 79 6.88 23.60 3.59
CA ARG A 79 7.98 24.32 2.90
C ARG A 79 8.05 25.77 3.33
N LYS A 80 6.91 26.48 3.39
CA LYS A 80 6.85 27.86 3.90
C LYS A 80 7.33 27.98 5.35
N ALA A 81 7.02 26.99 6.17
CA ALA A 81 7.41 26.96 7.58
C ALA A 81 8.85 26.45 7.81
N GLY A 82 9.60 26.07 6.77
CA GLY A 82 10.94 25.48 6.89
C GLY A 82 10.96 24.13 7.60
N LEU A 83 9.86 23.38 7.57
CA LEU A 83 9.70 22.10 8.23
C LEU A 83 10.06 20.95 7.28
N ARG A 84 10.35 19.78 7.86
CA ARG A 84 10.59 18.52 7.11
C ARG A 84 9.45 18.25 6.14
N LEU A 85 9.79 17.97 4.88
CA LEU A 85 8.83 17.64 3.83
C LEU A 85 8.59 16.12 3.79
N PRO A 86 7.37 15.68 3.44
CA PRO A 86 7.11 14.27 3.18
C PRO A 86 7.65 13.85 1.80
N GLN A 87 7.96 12.55 1.68
CA GLN A 87 8.18 11.87 0.41
C GLN A 87 6.83 11.38 -0.13
N ILE A 88 6.62 11.46 -1.46
CA ILE A 88 5.35 11.06 -2.08
C ILE A 88 5.57 9.95 -3.09
N HIS A 89 4.96 8.81 -2.83
CA HIS A 89 4.85 7.72 -3.80
C HIS A 89 3.49 7.83 -4.50
N THR A 90 3.49 8.40 -5.71
CA THR A 90 2.28 8.43 -6.54
C THR A 90 2.26 7.25 -7.51
N LYS A 91 1.21 7.15 -8.32
CA LYS A 91 1.07 6.07 -9.30
C LYS A 91 0.87 6.67 -10.69
N PHE A 92 1.27 5.92 -11.69
CA PHE A 92 0.85 6.08 -13.07
C PHE A 92 -0.11 4.95 -13.39
N VAL A 93 -1.40 5.29 -13.50
CA VAL A 93 -2.49 4.34 -13.77
C VAL A 93 -3.20 4.79 -15.06
N PRO A 94 -2.85 4.23 -16.22
CA PRO A 94 -3.50 4.58 -17.46
C PRO A 94 -4.99 4.21 -17.43
N ASP A 95 -5.83 4.96 -18.14
CA ASP A 95 -7.24 4.60 -18.28
C ASP A 95 -7.38 3.24 -18.96
N LEU A 96 -8.25 2.40 -18.42
CA LEU A 96 -8.46 1.06 -18.95
C LEU A 96 -8.91 1.08 -20.42
N ASN A 97 -9.74 2.07 -20.80
CA ASN A 97 -10.23 2.20 -22.16
C ASN A 97 -9.16 2.69 -23.15
N ASP A 98 -8.11 3.35 -22.64
CA ASP A 98 -7.02 3.87 -23.46
C ASP A 98 -5.78 2.98 -23.43
N LEU A 99 -5.82 1.84 -22.71
CA LEU A 99 -4.67 0.99 -22.43
C LEU A 99 -3.88 0.59 -23.68
N ALA A 100 -4.58 0.25 -24.78
CA ALA A 100 -3.95 -0.11 -26.04
C ALA A 100 -3.36 1.09 -26.81
N ASN A 101 -3.64 2.33 -26.40
CA ASN A 101 -3.30 3.57 -27.12
C ASN A 101 -2.45 4.53 -26.26
N VAL A 102 -1.82 4.03 -25.21
CA VAL A 102 -0.94 4.86 -24.34
C VAL A 102 0.26 5.32 -25.15
N THR A 103 0.37 6.63 -25.36
CA THR A 103 1.48 7.25 -26.08
C THR A 103 2.49 7.89 -25.14
N PRO A 104 3.73 8.21 -25.59
CA PRO A 104 4.70 8.98 -24.80
C PRO A 104 4.11 10.29 -24.25
N ALA A 105 3.35 11.00 -25.06
CA ALA A 105 2.69 12.24 -24.64
C ALA A 105 1.63 12.02 -23.55
N TYR A 106 0.91 10.90 -23.60
CA TYR A 106 -0.03 10.51 -22.56
C TYR A 106 0.69 10.31 -21.22
N VAL A 107 1.80 9.56 -21.21
CA VAL A 107 2.62 9.31 -20.02
C VAL A 107 3.14 10.63 -19.45
N GLU A 108 3.75 11.49 -20.30
CA GLU A 108 4.32 12.77 -19.88
C GLU A 108 3.24 13.72 -19.31
N ASN A 109 2.03 13.73 -19.88
CA ASN A 109 0.91 14.53 -19.39
C ASN A 109 0.47 14.12 -17.98
N ILE A 110 0.37 12.81 -17.69
CA ILE A 110 0.00 12.34 -16.36
C ILE A 110 1.09 12.69 -15.33
N ILE A 111 2.36 12.43 -15.65
CA ILE A 111 3.48 12.75 -14.76
C ILE A 111 3.55 14.26 -14.49
N THR A 112 3.43 15.08 -15.51
CA THR A 112 3.42 16.55 -15.36
C THR A 112 2.22 17.04 -14.55
N ARG A 113 1.06 16.41 -14.70
CA ARG A 113 -0.12 16.68 -13.88
C ARG A 113 0.13 16.38 -12.40
N SER A 114 0.74 15.23 -12.08
CA SER A 114 1.10 14.87 -10.71
C SER A 114 2.13 15.83 -10.10
N LEU A 115 3.19 16.20 -10.84
CA LEU A 115 4.17 17.20 -10.42
C LEU A 115 3.48 18.53 -10.04
N ARG A 116 2.55 19.00 -10.88
CA ARG A 116 1.81 20.25 -10.66
C ARG A 116 0.91 20.19 -9.43
N ARG A 117 0.13 19.09 -9.27
CA ARG A 117 -0.77 18.90 -8.13
C ARG A 117 -0.02 18.83 -6.81
N LEU A 118 1.09 18.11 -6.78
CA LEU A 118 1.96 17.97 -5.62
C LEU A 118 2.81 19.25 -5.36
N GLY A 119 3.04 20.08 -6.37
CA GLY A 119 3.87 21.29 -6.27
C GLY A 119 5.35 20.96 -6.07
N VAL A 120 5.85 19.95 -6.77
CA VAL A 120 7.23 19.46 -6.74
C VAL A 120 7.84 19.42 -8.14
N GLU A 121 9.17 19.51 -8.23
CA GLU A 121 9.91 19.45 -9.50
C GLU A 121 10.23 18.01 -9.91
N ARG A 122 10.25 17.07 -8.95
CA ARG A 122 10.53 15.66 -9.14
C ARG A 122 9.64 14.81 -8.24
N LEU A 123 9.04 13.75 -8.79
CA LEU A 123 8.31 12.74 -8.03
C LEU A 123 9.29 11.78 -7.33
N ASP A 124 9.08 11.48 -6.06
CA ASP A 124 9.96 10.57 -5.30
C ASP A 124 9.86 9.13 -5.81
N ALA A 125 8.65 8.63 -6.02
CA ALA A 125 8.42 7.35 -6.66
C ALA A 125 7.14 7.37 -7.51
N VAL A 126 7.21 6.75 -8.68
CA VAL A 126 6.04 6.50 -9.55
C VAL A 126 5.81 5.01 -9.64
N GLN A 127 4.66 4.58 -9.14
CA GLN A 127 4.26 3.18 -9.11
C GLN A 127 3.40 2.89 -10.35
N PHE A 128 4.00 2.23 -11.32
CA PHE A 128 3.35 1.86 -12.57
C PHE A 128 2.30 0.77 -12.35
N HIS A 129 1.10 0.96 -12.89
CA HIS A 129 0.03 -0.04 -12.95
C HIS A 129 -0.33 -0.38 -14.38
N TRP A 130 -0.56 -1.67 -14.66
CA TRP A 130 -1.08 -2.15 -15.93
C TRP A 130 -2.31 -3.01 -15.69
N TRP A 131 -3.44 -2.65 -16.30
CA TRP A 131 -4.72 -3.25 -15.98
C TRP A 131 -4.90 -4.68 -16.51
N ASP A 132 -4.42 -4.92 -17.72
CA ASP A 132 -4.65 -6.18 -18.44
C ASP A 132 -3.37 -6.56 -19.21
N TYR A 133 -2.72 -7.61 -18.75
CA TYR A 133 -1.47 -8.09 -19.33
C TYR A 133 -1.62 -8.74 -20.72
N SER A 134 -2.86 -9.00 -21.19
CA SER A 134 -3.14 -9.41 -22.57
C SER A 134 -3.06 -8.23 -23.55
N VAL A 135 -3.17 -6.99 -23.06
CA VAL A 135 -3.01 -5.79 -23.88
C VAL A 135 -1.51 -5.47 -24.01
N PRO A 136 -0.95 -5.41 -25.23
CA PRO A 136 0.46 -5.12 -25.45
C PRO A 136 0.81 -3.67 -25.11
N GLY A 137 2.12 -3.37 -24.97
CA GLY A 137 2.63 -2.00 -24.75
C GLY A 137 3.13 -1.74 -23.32
N MET A 138 2.93 -2.65 -22.37
CA MET A 138 3.33 -2.49 -20.99
C MET A 138 4.84 -2.14 -20.84
N VAL A 139 5.71 -2.84 -21.55
CA VAL A 139 7.17 -2.63 -21.50
C VAL A 139 7.54 -1.28 -22.12
N ASP A 140 6.92 -0.92 -23.25
CA ASP A 140 7.17 0.36 -23.94
C ASP A 140 6.76 1.55 -23.05
N VAL A 141 5.61 1.44 -22.39
CA VAL A 141 5.11 2.46 -21.45
C VAL A 141 6.03 2.58 -20.23
N ALA A 142 6.54 1.47 -19.70
CA ALA A 142 7.54 1.49 -18.63
C ALA A 142 8.85 2.15 -19.09
N GLY A 143 9.25 1.94 -20.36
CA GLY A 143 10.37 2.62 -21.01
C GLY A 143 10.21 4.14 -21.06
N GLU A 144 8.97 4.63 -21.29
CA GLU A 144 8.67 6.07 -21.24
C GLU A 144 8.81 6.64 -19.82
N LEU A 145 8.41 5.89 -18.80
CA LEU A 145 8.66 6.31 -17.41
C LEU A 145 10.17 6.36 -17.11
N MET A 146 10.96 5.41 -17.63
CA MET A 146 12.42 5.44 -17.51
C MET A 146 13.04 6.66 -18.20
N ARG A 147 12.56 7.02 -19.40
CA ARG A 147 12.96 8.26 -20.08
C ARG A 147 12.65 9.52 -19.25
N LEU A 148 11.52 9.56 -18.54
CA LEU A 148 11.18 10.67 -17.64
C LEU A 148 12.03 10.66 -16.35
N GLN A 149 12.47 9.50 -15.90
CA GLN A 149 13.45 9.36 -14.82
C GLN A 149 14.80 9.94 -15.25
N GLU A 150 15.29 9.62 -16.42
CA GLU A 150 16.53 10.18 -17.00
C GLU A 150 16.47 11.69 -17.16
N LYS A 151 15.29 12.26 -17.45
CA LYS A 151 15.04 13.71 -17.46
C LYS A 151 14.99 14.33 -16.05
N GLY A 152 15.07 13.54 -14.99
CA GLY A 152 15.02 14.01 -13.60
C GLY A 152 13.62 14.32 -13.06
N LEU A 153 12.54 13.98 -13.77
CA LEU A 153 11.17 14.21 -13.33
C LEU A 153 10.66 13.14 -12.36
N ILE A 154 11.28 11.96 -12.38
CA ILE A 154 10.98 10.82 -11.51
C ILE A 154 12.27 10.39 -10.83
N ARG A 155 12.26 10.14 -9.51
CA ARG A 155 13.41 9.60 -8.80
C ARG A 155 13.47 8.08 -8.88
N LEU A 156 12.37 7.40 -8.51
CA LEU A 156 12.28 5.95 -8.52
C LEU A 156 11.11 5.49 -9.40
N ILE A 157 11.39 4.51 -10.25
CA ILE A 157 10.37 3.71 -10.92
C ILE A 157 10.02 2.54 -10.01
N SER A 158 8.75 2.34 -9.80
CA SER A 158 8.17 1.26 -9.01
C SER A 158 6.99 0.66 -9.76
N THR A 159 6.43 -0.41 -9.24
CA THR A 159 5.22 -1.03 -9.79
C THR A 159 4.15 -1.20 -8.71
N THR A 160 2.91 -1.41 -9.12
CA THR A 160 1.82 -1.75 -8.20
C THR A 160 0.95 -2.86 -8.78
N ASN A 161 0.70 -3.90 -7.98
CA ASN A 161 -0.07 -5.10 -8.31
C ASN A 161 0.51 -5.93 -9.48
N PHE A 162 1.81 -5.86 -9.71
CA PHE A 162 2.45 -6.75 -10.67
C PHE A 162 2.67 -8.13 -10.05
N ASN A 163 2.34 -9.17 -10.81
CA ASN A 163 2.74 -10.52 -10.48
C ASN A 163 4.21 -10.78 -10.83
N ALA A 164 4.77 -11.90 -10.37
CA ALA A 164 6.18 -12.21 -10.56
C ALA A 164 6.57 -12.37 -12.04
N VAL A 165 5.66 -12.85 -12.90
CA VAL A 165 5.93 -13.06 -14.33
C VAL A 165 6.05 -11.71 -15.05
N GLU A 166 5.08 -10.84 -14.84
CA GLU A 166 5.03 -9.55 -15.52
C GLU A 166 6.08 -8.58 -14.96
N LEU A 167 6.36 -8.64 -13.66
CA LEU A 167 7.45 -7.89 -13.06
C LEU A 167 8.82 -8.33 -13.63
N ARG A 168 9.04 -9.64 -13.83
CA ARG A 168 10.25 -10.18 -14.45
C ARG A 168 10.44 -9.62 -15.86
N LYS A 169 9.37 -9.51 -16.67
CA LYS A 169 9.45 -8.93 -18.01
C LYS A 169 9.98 -7.50 -18.03
N LEU A 170 9.54 -6.67 -17.08
CA LEU A 170 10.03 -5.30 -16.94
C LEU A 170 11.52 -5.27 -16.56
N ILE A 171 11.92 -6.10 -15.60
CA ILE A 171 13.30 -6.17 -15.13
C ILE A 171 14.21 -6.67 -16.24
N ASP A 172 13.83 -7.72 -16.97
CA ASP A 172 14.60 -8.28 -18.08
C ASP A 172 14.71 -7.31 -19.27
N ALA A 173 13.73 -6.40 -19.41
CA ALA A 173 13.79 -5.29 -20.37
C ALA A 173 14.66 -4.11 -19.89
N GLY A 174 15.30 -4.21 -18.73
CA GLY A 174 16.19 -3.18 -18.20
C GLY A 174 15.50 -2.04 -17.46
N ILE A 175 14.21 -2.17 -17.14
CA ILE A 175 13.50 -1.15 -16.34
C ILE A 175 13.98 -1.25 -14.88
N PRO A 176 14.50 -0.15 -14.28
CA PRO A 176 15.07 -0.15 -12.93
C PRO A 176 13.97 -0.09 -11.85
N VAL A 177 13.20 -1.17 -11.74
CA VAL A 177 12.10 -1.25 -10.77
C VAL A 177 12.66 -1.36 -9.36
N ALA A 178 12.42 -0.36 -8.51
CA ALA A 178 12.90 -0.31 -7.14
C ALA A 178 11.98 -1.06 -6.15
N THR A 179 10.66 -0.90 -6.30
CA THR A 179 9.67 -1.54 -5.43
C THR A 179 8.46 -2.05 -6.21
N ASN A 180 7.77 -3.05 -5.65
CA ASN A 180 6.44 -3.45 -6.11
C ASN A 180 5.44 -3.34 -4.96
N GLN A 181 4.40 -2.53 -5.14
CA GLN A 181 3.32 -2.41 -4.17
C GLN A 181 2.30 -3.54 -4.40
N CYS A 182 2.01 -4.34 -3.36
CA CYS A 182 1.08 -5.45 -3.47
C CYS A 182 0.25 -5.65 -2.19
N GLN A 183 -0.87 -6.35 -2.32
CA GLN A 183 -1.60 -6.81 -1.15
C GLN A 183 -0.84 -7.96 -0.49
N TYR A 184 -0.41 -7.76 0.76
CA TYR A 184 0.24 -8.80 1.55
C TYR A 184 -0.11 -8.63 3.03
N SER A 185 -0.65 -9.66 3.63
CA SER A 185 -1.08 -9.68 5.04
C SER A 185 -1.20 -11.10 5.56
N VAL A 186 -1.57 -11.26 6.82
CA VAL A 186 -1.90 -12.58 7.39
C VAL A 186 -3.05 -13.26 6.63
N LEU A 187 -3.98 -12.47 6.07
CA LEU A 187 -5.11 -12.99 5.27
C LEU A 187 -4.72 -13.32 3.82
N ASP A 188 -3.80 -12.58 3.23
CA ASP A 188 -3.42 -12.72 1.84
C ASP A 188 -1.91 -12.94 1.72
N ARG A 189 -1.51 -14.17 1.43
CA ARG A 189 -0.11 -14.61 1.39
C ARG A 189 0.37 -14.98 -0.01
N ARG A 190 -0.38 -14.62 -1.04
CA ARG A 190 0.02 -14.89 -2.43
C ARG A 190 1.45 -14.42 -2.75
N PRO A 191 1.94 -13.26 -2.26
CA PRO A 191 3.31 -12.83 -2.50
C PRO A 191 4.39 -13.78 -1.97
N ALA A 192 4.11 -14.55 -0.92
CA ALA A 192 5.06 -15.47 -0.30
C ALA A 192 5.53 -16.60 -1.25
N MET A 193 4.84 -16.85 -2.33
CA MET A 193 5.19 -17.92 -3.28
C MET A 193 6.27 -17.46 -4.27
N ARG A 194 5.85 -16.81 -5.35
CA ARG A 194 6.73 -16.46 -6.47
C ARG A 194 7.33 -15.07 -6.35
N LEU A 195 6.57 -14.12 -5.78
CA LEU A 195 6.98 -12.72 -5.75
C LEU A 195 8.12 -12.47 -4.76
N GLU A 196 8.06 -13.04 -3.54
CA GLU A 196 9.20 -12.94 -2.59
C GLU A 196 10.47 -13.55 -3.17
N ARG A 197 10.36 -14.67 -3.91
CA ARG A 197 11.51 -15.28 -4.57
C ARG A 197 12.12 -14.33 -5.61
N LEU A 198 11.28 -13.74 -6.47
CA LEU A 198 11.73 -12.76 -7.45
C LEU A 198 12.40 -11.56 -6.78
N CYS A 199 11.82 -11.05 -5.69
CA CYS A 199 12.39 -9.94 -4.94
C CYS A 199 13.80 -10.27 -4.39
N ARG A 200 14.01 -11.48 -3.85
CA ARG A 200 15.34 -11.94 -3.40
C ARG A 200 16.37 -12.01 -4.54
N GLU A 201 15.93 -12.47 -5.71
CA GLU A 201 16.79 -12.60 -6.89
C GLU A 201 17.19 -11.25 -7.49
N THR A 202 16.32 -10.24 -7.40
CA THR A 202 16.46 -8.97 -8.12
C THR A 202 16.75 -7.76 -7.24
N GLY A 203 16.55 -7.88 -5.93
CA GLY A 203 16.67 -6.76 -4.99
C GLY A 203 15.43 -5.85 -4.92
N VAL A 204 14.42 -6.05 -5.76
CA VAL A 204 13.13 -5.33 -5.67
C VAL A 204 12.53 -5.52 -4.28
N LYS A 205 12.02 -4.44 -3.67
CA LYS A 205 11.39 -4.49 -2.35
C LYS A 205 9.87 -4.45 -2.46
N LEU A 206 9.18 -5.03 -1.48
CA LEU A 206 7.73 -4.99 -1.41
C LEU A 206 7.24 -3.84 -0.52
N LEU A 207 6.23 -3.11 -1.01
CA LEU A 207 5.44 -2.16 -0.24
C LEU A 207 4.04 -2.76 -0.08
N CYS A 208 3.66 -3.14 1.15
CA CYS A 208 2.52 -4.02 1.37
C CYS A 208 1.31 -3.28 1.91
N TYR A 209 0.22 -3.25 1.14
CA TYR A 209 -1.08 -2.77 1.63
C TYR A 209 -1.98 -3.92 2.10
N GLY A 210 -3.08 -3.56 2.78
CA GLY A 210 -4.06 -4.53 3.25
C GLY A 210 -3.72 -5.20 4.57
N THR A 211 -2.68 -4.77 5.23
CA THR A 211 -2.23 -5.32 6.52
C THR A 211 -3.30 -5.28 7.60
N VAL A 212 -4.15 -4.24 7.60
CA VAL A 212 -5.26 -4.08 8.56
C VAL A 212 -6.63 -4.45 7.97
N ALA A 213 -6.67 -5.07 6.79
CA ALA A 213 -7.89 -5.53 6.12
C ALA A 213 -8.99 -4.45 6.08
N GLY A 214 -8.65 -3.22 5.66
CA GLY A 214 -9.59 -2.10 5.58
C GLY A 214 -10.16 -1.62 6.92
N GLY A 215 -9.63 -2.10 8.03
CA GLY A 215 -10.09 -1.84 9.40
C GLY A 215 -10.77 -3.03 10.07
N PHE A 216 -10.89 -4.18 9.39
CA PHE A 216 -11.38 -5.41 10.01
C PHE A 216 -10.41 -5.99 11.05
N MET A 217 -9.10 -5.83 10.88
CA MET A 217 -8.11 -6.21 11.88
C MET A 217 -8.11 -5.23 13.05
N SER A 218 -9.13 -5.30 13.89
CA SER A 218 -9.27 -4.45 15.07
C SER A 218 -10.18 -5.07 16.13
N GLU A 219 -10.05 -4.61 17.35
CA GLU A 219 -10.84 -5.02 18.52
C GLU A 219 -12.35 -4.78 18.33
N LYS A 220 -12.72 -3.80 17.49
CA LYS A 220 -14.13 -3.51 17.12
C LYS A 220 -14.85 -4.75 16.58
N TRP A 221 -14.12 -5.61 15.87
CA TRP A 221 -14.70 -6.78 15.18
C TRP A 221 -14.55 -8.09 15.95
N LEU A 222 -13.77 -8.09 17.03
CA LEU A 222 -13.60 -9.28 17.88
C LEU A 222 -14.91 -9.60 18.60
N GLY A 223 -15.45 -10.78 18.37
CA GLY A 223 -16.75 -11.22 18.91
C GLY A 223 -17.97 -10.58 18.23
N ALA A 224 -17.76 -9.70 17.24
CA ALA A 224 -18.87 -9.08 16.52
C ALA A 224 -19.49 -10.04 15.48
N PRO A 225 -20.79 -9.94 15.19
CA PRO A 225 -21.42 -10.67 14.10
C PRO A 225 -20.87 -10.18 12.75
N LYS A 226 -20.98 -11.05 11.72
CA LYS A 226 -20.67 -10.64 10.35
C LYS A 226 -21.54 -9.45 9.94
N PRO A 227 -20.94 -8.33 9.47
CA PRO A 227 -21.72 -7.19 9.04
C PRO A 227 -22.43 -7.47 7.72
N ASP A 228 -23.61 -6.91 7.57
CA ASP A 228 -24.42 -6.89 6.35
C ASP A 228 -24.34 -5.56 5.60
N HIS A 229 -23.74 -4.53 6.25
CA HIS A 229 -23.59 -3.18 5.73
C HIS A 229 -22.17 -2.64 5.95
N PHE A 230 -21.67 -1.84 5.01
CA PHE A 230 -20.30 -1.33 5.01
C PHE A 230 -20.25 0.18 4.76
N GLU A 231 -19.58 0.89 5.64
CA GLU A 231 -19.44 2.36 5.59
C GLU A 231 -18.41 2.87 4.56
N ASN A 232 -17.65 1.97 3.95
CA ASN A 232 -16.66 2.33 2.93
C ASN A 232 -16.29 1.16 2.02
N ARG A 233 -15.69 1.50 0.87
CA ARG A 233 -15.34 0.52 -0.18
C ARG A 233 -14.26 -0.48 0.25
N SER A 234 -13.37 -0.09 1.18
CA SER A 234 -12.35 -1.02 1.68
C SER A 234 -12.98 -2.15 2.49
N LEU A 235 -13.96 -1.85 3.34
CA LEU A 235 -14.68 -2.89 4.09
C LEU A 235 -15.42 -3.85 3.17
N VAL A 236 -16.07 -3.36 2.10
CA VAL A 236 -16.70 -4.22 1.09
C VAL A 236 -15.68 -5.20 0.51
N LYS A 237 -14.52 -4.68 0.05
CA LYS A 237 -13.45 -5.51 -0.52
C LYS A 237 -12.96 -6.57 0.45
N TYR A 238 -12.60 -6.15 1.67
CA TYR A 238 -11.99 -7.07 2.64
C TYR A 238 -12.98 -8.04 3.27
N ALA A 239 -14.28 -7.75 3.30
CA ALA A 239 -15.31 -8.73 3.65
C ALA A 239 -15.29 -9.91 2.68
N LEU A 240 -15.12 -9.66 1.37
CA LEU A 240 -14.96 -10.72 0.37
C LEU A 240 -13.67 -11.52 0.61
N VAL A 241 -12.55 -10.85 0.86
CA VAL A 241 -11.27 -11.52 1.15
C VAL A 241 -11.37 -12.40 2.39
N ILE A 242 -12.02 -11.94 3.45
CA ILE A 242 -12.25 -12.73 4.68
C ILE A 242 -13.09 -13.96 4.38
N GLU A 243 -14.20 -13.79 3.63
CA GLU A 243 -15.10 -14.89 3.30
C GLU A 243 -14.39 -15.97 2.48
N ASP A 244 -13.60 -15.55 1.50
CA ASP A 244 -12.88 -16.47 0.62
C ASP A 244 -11.73 -17.19 1.33
N SER A 245 -11.07 -16.51 2.29
CA SER A 245 -9.89 -17.07 2.97
C SER A 245 -10.23 -17.95 4.16
N LEU A 246 -10.93 -17.42 5.13
CA LEU A 246 -11.14 -18.03 6.45
C LEU A 246 -12.63 -18.23 6.79
N ARG A 247 -13.55 -17.61 6.04
CA ARG A 247 -14.92 -17.34 6.45
C ARG A 247 -14.96 -16.50 7.74
N TRP A 248 -16.15 -16.07 8.16
CA TRP A 248 -16.26 -15.20 9.33
C TRP A 248 -15.81 -15.87 10.64
N GLU A 249 -16.13 -17.15 10.83
CA GLU A 249 -15.74 -17.91 12.02
C GLU A 249 -14.24 -18.08 12.15
N GLY A 250 -13.55 -18.43 11.06
CA GLY A 250 -12.09 -18.52 11.06
C GLY A 250 -11.41 -17.16 11.23
N PHE A 251 -12.02 -16.10 10.71
CA PHE A 251 -11.55 -14.74 10.94
C PHE A 251 -11.68 -14.32 12.41
N GLN A 252 -12.78 -14.69 13.10
CA GLN A 252 -12.93 -14.45 14.53
C GLN A 252 -11.86 -15.17 15.35
N ALA A 253 -11.54 -16.42 14.99
CA ALA A 253 -10.44 -17.16 15.62
C ALA A 253 -9.06 -16.48 15.41
N LEU A 254 -8.83 -15.92 14.20
CA LEU A 254 -7.63 -15.15 13.90
C LEU A 254 -7.54 -13.87 14.74
N LEU A 255 -8.65 -13.11 14.88
CA LEU A 255 -8.67 -11.93 15.73
C LEU A 255 -8.39 -12.26 17.20
N ALA A 256 -8.96 -13.36 17.72
CA ALA A 256 -8.71 -13.83 19.08
C ALA A 256 -7.23 -14.18 19.30
N LEU A 257 -6.64 -14.91 18.36
CA LEU A 257 -5.20 -15.24 18.40
C LEU A 257 -4.32 -13.97 18.36
N MET A 258 -4.65 -13.02 17.50
CA MET A 258 -3.88 -11.75 17.43
C MET A 258 -4.03 -10.94 18.73
N LYS A 259 -5.19 -10.96 19.35
CA LYS A 259 -5.42 -10.31 20.64
C LYS A 259 -4.59 -10.96 21.75
N GLU A 260 -4.57 -12.31 21.81
CA GLU A 260 -3.74 -13.08 22.76
C GLU A 260 -2.25 -12.77 22.60
N ILE A 261 -1.75 -12.65 21.35
CA ILE A 261 -0.37 -12.26 21.06
C ILE A 261 -0.11 -10.79 21.44
N GLY A 262 -1.05 -9.91 21.16
CA GLY A 262 -0.86 -8.46 21.32
C GLY A 262 -0.93 -7.98 22.76
N ASP A 263 -1.82 -8.54 23.59
CA ASP A 263 -2.07 -8.08 24.97
C ASP A 263 -0.82 -8.00 25.84
N PRO A 264 -0.01 -9.07 25.96
CA PRO A 264 1.21 -9.01 26.77
C PRO A 264 2.28 -8.07 26.21
N LEU A 265 2.18 -7.72 24.92
CA LEU A 265 3.08 -6.79 24.25
C LEU A 265 2.57 -5.33 24.25
N GLY A 266 1.34 -5.08 24.72
CA GLY A 266 0.70 -3.78 24.65
C GLY A 266 0.40 -3.34 23.20
N LEU A 267 0.12 -4.30 22.30
CA LEU A 267 -0.14 -4.08 20.87
C LEU A 267 -1.61 -4.38 20.54
N SER A 268 -2.21 -3.55 19.70
CA SER A 268 -3.54 -3.82 19.14
C SER A 268 -3.49 -4.94 18.09
N ILE A 269 -4.65 -5.52 17.77
CA ILE A 269 -4.81 -6.48 16.65
C ILE A 269 -4.25 -5.90 15.35
N ALA A 270 -4.50 -4.61 15.07
CA ALA A 270 -3.97 -3.93 13.89
C ALA A 270 -2.43 -3.86 13.90
N ASN A 271 -1.82 -3.59 15.06
CA ASN A 271 -0.37 -3.57 15.20
C ASN A 271 0.23 -4.97 15.00
N VAL A 272 -0.34 -6.00 15.61
CA VAL A 272 0.12 -7.39 15.44
C VAL A 272 0.07 -7.80 13.97
N SER A 273 -1.04 -7.53 13.27
CA SER A 273 -1.19 -7.84 11.84
C SER A 273 -0.17 -7.10 10.97
N THR A 274 0.08 -5.82 11.26
CA THR A 274 1.07 -5.02 10.54
C THR A 274 2.50 -5.51 10.80
N LEU A 275 2.87 -5.76 12.04
CA LEU A 275 4.20 -6.26 12.40
C LEU A 275 4.48 -7.64 11.82
N TRP A 276 3.45 -8.50 11.70
CA TRP A 276 3.61 -9.77 11.00
C TRP A 276 4.01 -9.56 9.54
N THR A 277 3.36 -8.66 8.82
CA THR A 277 3.73 -8.33 7.43
C THR A 277 5.15 -7.76 7.37
N LEU A 278 5.50 -6.85 8.29
CA LEU A 278 6.84 -6.27 8.38
C LEU A 278 7.94 -7.26 8.78
N SER A 279 7.59 -8.42 9.31
CA SER A 279 8.56 -9.49 9.63
C SER A 279 9.04 -10.26 8.38
N ARG A 280 8.40 -10.05 7.22
CA ARG A 280 8.81 -10.70 5.96
C ARG A 280 10.07 -10.00 5.42
N PRO A 281 11.14 -10.75 5.07
CA PRO A 281 12.43 -10.16 4.68
C PRO A 281 12.36 -9.23 3.46
N GLU A 282 11.50 -9.54 2.50
CA GLU A 282 11.35 -8.79 1.25
C GLU A 282 10.45 -7.54 1.40
N VAL A 283 9.74 -7.44 2.52
CA VAL A 283 8.85 -6.30 2.79
C VAL A 283 9.63 -5.12 3.35
N ALA A 284 9.72 -4.07 2.57
CA ALA A 284 10.32 -2.80 3.01
C ALA A 284 9.38 -2.04 3.93
N ALA A 285 8.11 -1.89 3.56
CA ALA A 285 7.17 -1.14 4.36
C ALA A 285 5.74 -1.66 4.24
N ALA A 286 4.96 -1.44 5.30
CA ALA A 286 3.52 -1.60 5.31
C ALA A 286 2.83 -0.27 4.97
N ILE A 287 1.79 -0.30 4.13
CA ILE A 287 0.98 0.87 3.81
C ILE A 287 -0.30 0.82 4.62
N ILE A 288 -0.46 1.76 5.53
CA ILE A 288 -1.62 1.86 6.43
C ILE A 288 -2.39 3.13 6.11
N GLY A 289 -3.70 3.01 5.88
CA GLY A 289 -4.56 4.16 5.66
C GLY A 289 -4.75 4.97 6.94
N THR A 290 -4.47 6.27 6.86
CA THR A 290 -4.75 7.22 7.94
C THR A 290 -5.74 8.26 7.44
N ARG A 291 -6.93 8.32 8.06
CA ARG A 291 -7.99 9.24 7.67
C ARG A 291 -8.19 10.35 8.70
N SER A 292 -7.80 10.11 9.94
CA SER A 292 -8.04 11.03 11.06
C SER A 292 -6.99 10.88 12.15
N SER A 293 -6.93 11.86 13.04
CA SER A 293 -6.04 11.87 14.21
C SER A 293 -6.21 10.68 15.17
N LYS A 294 -7.36 10.02 15.14
CA LYS A 294 -7.65 8.84 15.97
C LYS A 294 -6.68 7.66 15.76
N HIS A 295 -6.07 7.57 14.58
CA HIS A 295 -5.18 6.45 14.23
C HIS A 295 -3.70 6.75 14.51
N VAL A 296 -3.34 8.02 14.81
CA VAL A 296 -1.94 8.44 14.96
C VAL A 296 -1.26 7.70 16.10
N ASP A 297 -1.89 7.65 17.28
CA ASP A 297 -1.29 7.00 18.46
C ASP A 297 -1.19 5.48 18.28
N GLY A 298 -2.20 4.85 17.63
CA GLY A 298 -2.16 3.44 17.27
C GLY A 298 -1.02 3.11 16.31
N ASN A 299 -0.78 3.96 15.30
CA ASN A 299 0.33 3.80 14.37
C ASN A 299 1.69 4.06 15.07
N ALA A 300 1.74 5.03 15.98
CA ALA A 300 2.95 5.32 16.77
C ALA A 300 3.40 4.14 17.64
N ALA A 301 2.48 3.29 18.07
CA ALA A 301 2.80 2.08 18.81
C ALA A 301 3.63 1.06 18.04
N LEU A 302 3.82 1.24 16.72
CA LEU A 302 4.68 0.41 15.87
C LEU A 302 6.16 0.80 15.93
N ILE A 303 6.50 2.00 16.45
CA ILE A 303 7.88 2.51 16.48
C ILE A 303 8.78 1.59 17.32
N GLY A 304 9.86 1.09 16.70
CA GLY A 304 10.83 0.20 17.36
C GLY A 304 10.27 -1.17 17.77
N ARG A 305 9.16 -1.60 17.20
CA ARG A 305 8.49 -2.85 17.59
C ARG A 305 8.67 -3.95 16.56
N THR A 306 8.79 -5.17 17.07
CA THR A 306 8.77 -6.41 16.28
C THR A 306 7.93 -7.46 17.02
N LEU A 307 7.47 -8.47 16.33
CA LEU A 307 6.85 -9.64 16.95
C LEU A 307 7.91 -10.67 17.36
N PRO A 308 7.71 -11.41 18.45
CA PRO A 308 8.50 -12.60 18.77
C PRO A 308 8.46 -13.62 17.63
N PRO A 309 9.56 -14.36 17.36
CA PRO A 309 9.62 -15.34 16.28
C PRO A 309 8.51 -16.40 16.33
N GLU A 310 8.15 -16.85 17.52
CA GLU A 310 7.07 -17.80 17.76
C GLU A 310 5.70 -17.25 17.34
N ALA A 311 5.42 -15.98 17.60
CA ALA A 311 4.19 -15.32 17.17
C ALA A 311 4.14 -15.19 15.65
N VAL A 312 5.26 -14.84 15.01
CA VAL A 312 5.38 -14.80 13.56
C VAL A 312 5.10 -16.18 12.96
N ALA A 313 5.68 -17.23 13.55
CA ALA A 313 5.49 -18.61 13.09
C ALA A 313 4.03 -19.07 13.25
N VAL A 314 3.42 -18.87 14.41
CA VAL A 314 2.02 -19.28 14.66
C VAL A 314 1.07 -18.58 13.70
N LEU A 315 1.17 -17.27 13.52
CA LEU A 315 0.39 -16.54 12.55
C LEU A 315 0.69 -17.00 11.11
N GLY A 316 1.92 -17.42 10.84
CA GLY A 316 2.35 -18.01 9.57
C GLY A 316 1.74 -19.37 9.24
N HIS A 317 1.29 -20.14 10.22
CA HIS A 317 0.71 -21.49 10.05
C HIS A 317 -0.82 -21.50 9.98
N THR A 318 -1.50 -20.38 10.19
CA THR A 318 -2.95 -20.31 9.99
C THR A 318 -3.26 -20.68 8.54
N LYS A 319 -4.06 -21.73 8.31
CA LYS A 319 -4.27 -22.39 7.01
C LYS A 319 -4.71 -21.41 5.93
N SER A 320 -3.82 -21.09 5.01
CA SER A 320 -4.12 -20.26 3.84
C SER A 320 -4.23 -21.06 2.53
N GLU A 321 -4.22 -22.40 2.58
CA GLU A 321 -4.23 -23.27 1.39
C GLU A 321 -5.49 -23.12 0.51
N ARG A 322 -6.58 -22.56 1.03
CA ARG A 322 -7.80 -22.28 0.25
C ARG A 322 -7.75 -20.95 -0.53
N ILE A 323 -6.90 -20.01 -0.16
CA ILE A 323 -6.89 -18.64 -0.73
C ILE A 323 -6.46 -18.65 -2.20
N THR A 324 -5.54 -19.52 -2.58
CA THR A 324 -4.94 -19.52 -3.93
C THR A 324 -5.91 -20.01 -5.01
N THR A 325 -6.79 -20.95 -4.69
CA THR A 325 -7.70 -21.57 -5.68
C THR A 325 -8.96 -20.72 -5.91
N MET A 326 -9.49 -20.04 -4.90
CA MET A 326 -10.78 -19.36 -4.98
C MET A 326 -10.72 -17.98 -5.63
N ILE A 327 -9.58 -17.26 -5.54
CA ILE A 327 -9.44 -15.92 -6.15
C ILE A 327 -9.37 -16.04 -7.69
N THR A 328 -8.83 -17.13 -8.21
CA THR A 328 -8.84 -17.40 -9.66
C THR A 328 -10.28 -17.50 -10.20
N ASP A 329 -11.20 -18.07 -9.42
CA ASP A 329 -12.61 -18.21 -9.81
C ASP A 329 -13.40 -16.90 -9.68
N LEU A 330 -13.06 -16.02 -8.72
CA LEU A 330 -13.74 -14.74 -8.51
C LEU A 330 -13.40 -13.72 -9.62
N VAL A 331 -12.17 -13.72 -10.10
CA VAL A 331 -11.75 -12.87 -11.25
C VAL A 331 -12.48 -13.32 -12.52
N ALA A 332 -12.71 -14.62 -12.69
CA ALA A 332 -13.45 -15.17 -13.84
C ALA A 332 -14.95 -14.85 -13.80
N HIS A 333 -15.55 -14.64 -12.61
CA HIS A 333 -16.98 -14.41 -12.44
C HIS A 333 -17.40 -12.96 -12.22
N SER A 334 -16.46 -12.02 -11.93
CA SER A 334 -16.77 -10.61 -11.74
C SER A 334 -16.74 -9.79 -13.03
N GLY A 335 -17.43 -10.25 -14.05
CA GLY A 335 -17.52 -9.60 -15.37
C GLY A 335 -18.07 -8.16 -15.42
N ASN A 336 -18.23 -7.48 -14.26
CA ASN A 336 -18.73 -6.09 -14.20
C ASN A 336 -18.17 -5.22 -13.08
N GLY A 337 -17.08 -5.56 -12.45
CA GLY A 337 -16.59 -4.75 -11.33
C GLY A 337 -15.07 -4.83 -11.16
N LYS A 338 -14.35 -4.19 -12.02
CA LYS A 338 -13.00 -3.61 -11.93
C LYS A 338 -12.32 -3.66 -10.55
N ILE A 339 -12.01 -4.85 -10.06
CA ILE A 339 -11.02 -5.05 -9.01
C ILE A 339 -10.04 -6.05 -9.58
N ASN A 340 -8.97 -5.56 -10.18
CA ASN A 340 -7.87 -6.41 -10.64
C ASN A 340 -7.10 -6.92 -9.44
N PHE A 341 -7.44 -8.13 -9.05
CA PHE A 341 -6.51 -8.99 -8.35
C PHE A 341 -5.79 -9.80 -9.43
N SER A 342 -4.50 -9.54 -9.65
CA SER A 342 -3.72 -10.47 -10.45
C SER A 342 -3.77 -11.83 -9.74
N PRO A 343 -4.25 -12.91 -10.37
CA PRO A 343 -4.42 -14.21 -9.71
C PRO A 343 -3.10 -14.87 -9.30
N GLU A 344 -1.96 -14.27 -9.63
CA GLU A 344 -0.61 -14.79 -9.40
C GLU A 344 0.35 -13.72 -8.84
N VAL A 345 -0.07 -12.92 -7.87
CA VAL A 345 0.91 -12.08 -7.15
C VAL A 345 1.82 -12.93 -6.29
#